data_1d0ae5523121ff67a9fbb571cef964b8
#
_entry.id   1d0ae5523121ff67a9fbb571cef964b8
#
_cell.length_a   1.000
_cell.length_b   1.000
_cell.length_c   1.000
_cell.angle_alpha   90.00
_cell.angle_beta   90.00
_cell.angle_gamma   90.00
#
_symmetry.space_group_name_H-M   'P 1'
#
loop_
_entity.id
_entity.type
_entity.pdbx_description
1 polymer ?
#
loop_
_entity_poly.entity_id
_entity_poly.type
_entity_poly.pdbx_seq_one_letter_code
_entity_poly.pdbx_strand_id
1 'polypeptide(L)'
;MVTRDDHRDAQDAAQQAEALLRLGEVHRARSLYNRAAQAEARALAATPADKPRTSSILAVSVVALWYKARAFDQAEAAAFRALAAEQTNEWARAQLRELLEATWNERDMLAQGLGDIHDRILVSLSGGQVGYGSAPLGLAVQAQNAMSSLVTRVAEWLGGFPLRRRGSPSPDLLAVFQLRIATAQPGSYKFAIDLAGAEQPELFGSRVKVGDVADKVMDFIASAVGPVEDLERWMPDADYRTALLQLLHGTAPNGKNFGELGVCRQGRDLEPRLVLVDREARERIGRSIRHEQIIDTLGGEVRGVLRALNLDQGSLTIVDDEGKSTPCQAAPGMLDDVVGPWVNTRVVVRGKLVAGKLVAVDVHPDDGE
;
A
#
# COMPACT_ATOMS: atom_id res chain seq x y z
N MET A 1 21.21 -15.33 38.47
CA MET A 1 22.37 -14.98 37.63
C MET A 1 22.15 -15.44 36.18
N VAL A 2 21.75 -16.68 35.94
CA VAL A 2 21.53 -17.27 34.58
C VAL A 2 20.55 -16.47 33.70
N THR A 3 19.44 -15.99 34.23
CA THR A 3 18.41 -15.24 33.48
C THR A 3 18.88 -13.90 32.88
N ARG A 4 19.84 -13.24 33.53
CA ARG A 4 20.35 -11.95 33.03
C ARG A 4 21.34 -12.13 31.88
N ASP A 5 22.11 -13.19 31.94
CA ASP A 5 23.13 -13.49 30.92
C ASP A 5 22.44 -14.00 29.64
N ASP A 6 21.46 -14.91 29.75
CA ASP A 6 20.67 -15.38 28.58
C ASP A 6 19.91 -14.26 27.88
N HIS A 7 19.28 -13.36 28.62
CA HIS A 7 18.58 -12.20 28.01
C HIS A 7 19.55 -11.25 27.30
N ARG A 8 20.72 -11.00 27.88
CA ARG A 8 21.75 -10.17 27.26
C ARG A 8 22.30 -10.81 26.00
N ASP A 9 22.58 -12.12 26.05
CA ASP A 9 23.00 -12.88 24.87
C ASP A 9 21.97 -12.82 23.74
N ALA A 10 20.67 -12.85 24.08
CA ALA A 10 19.59 -12.69 23.11
C ALA A 10 19.60 -11.32 22.47
N GLN A 11 19.74 -10.26 23.26
CA GLN A 11 19.81 -8.89 22.77
C GLN A 11 21.02 -8.66 21.84
N ASP A 12 22.20 -9.13 22.26
CA ASP A 12 23.41 -8.98 21.47
C ASP A 12 23.32 -9.73 20.12
N ALA A 13 22.76 -10.94 20.13
CA ALA A 13 22.52 -11.72 18.92
C ALA A 13 21.48 -11.06 18.00
N ALA A 14 20.40 -10.49 18.55
CA ALA A 14 19.38 -9.77 17.79
C ALA A 14 19.94 -8.50 17.13
N GLN A 15 20.76 -7.72 17.85
CA GLN A 15 21.41 -6.53 17.29
C GLN A 15 22.36 -6.88 16.14
N GLN A 16 23.15 -7.98 16.29
CA GLN A 16 24.00 -8.45 15.22
C GLN A 16 23.19 -8.91 14.00
N ALA A 17 22.05 -9.58 14.23
CA ALA A 17 21.14 -9.97 13.16
C ALA A 17 20.59 -8.76 12.38
N GLU A 18 20.19 -7.71 13.10
CA GLU A 18 19.73 -6.46 12.47
C GLU A 18 20.82 -5.77 11.63
N ALA A 19 22.06 -5.78 12.12
CA ALA A 19 23.20 -5.25 11.36
C ALA A 19 23.43 -6.05 10.07
N LEU A 20 23.33 -7.38 10.12
CA LEU A 20 23.48 -8.24 8.93
C LEU A 20 22.34 -8.06 7.93
N LEU A 21 21.11 -7.84 8.39
CA LEU A 21 19.97 -7.53 7.50
C LEU A 21 20.20 -6.25 6.70
N ARG A 22 20.73 -5.19 7.34
CA ARG A 22 21.10 -3.93 6.65
C ARG A 22 22.15 -4.13 5.57
N LEU A 23 22.97 -5.17 5.70
CA LEU A 23 23.97 -5.56 4.71
C LEU A 23 23.45 -6.57 3.67
N GLY A 24 22.16 -6.95 3.75
CA GLY A 24 21.55 -7.93 2.85
C GLY A 24 21.90 -9.41 3.18
N GLU A 25 22.59 -9.66 4.31
CA GLU A 25 23.02 -11.02 4.69
C GLU A 25 21.90 -11.80 5.42
N VAL A 26 20.78 -11.99 4.73
CA VAL A 26 19.52 -12.52 5.30
C VAL A 26 19.68 -13.88 5.97
N HIS A 27 20.41 -14.83 5.35
CA HIS A 27 20.59 -16.18 5.92
C HIS A 27 21.36 -16.15 7.24
N ARG A 28 22.40 -15.32 7.32
CA ARG A 28 23.20 -15.18 8.56
C ARG A 28 22.39 -14.48 9.64
N ALA A 29 21.63 -13.48 9.28
CA ALA A 29 20.73 -12.78 10.20
C ALA A 29 19.68 -13.73 10.79
N ARG A 30 19.04 -14.58 9.97
CA ARG A 30 18.08 -15.60 10.45
C ARG A 30 18.72 -16.58 11.44
N SER A 31 19.94 -17.01 11.18
CA SER A 31 20.67 -17.88 12.10
C SER A 31 20.90 -17.21 13.47
N LEU A 32 21.22 -15.91 13.47
CA LEU A 32 21.39 -15.14 14.71
C LEU A 32 20.07 -14.91 15.44
N TYR A 33 18.96 -14.63 14.72
CA TYR A 33 17.64 -14.55 15.35
C TYR A 33 17.20 -15.86 15.98
N ASN A 34 17.52 -17.00 15.33
CA ASN A 34 17.25 -18.32 15.90
C ASN A 34 18.01 -18.51 17.22
N ARG A 35 19.30 -18.17 17.26
CA ARG A 35 20.12 -18.19 18.47
C ARG A 35 19.59 -17.25 19.54
N ALA A 36 19.18 -16.03 19.17
CA ALA A 36 18.58 -15.05 20.07
C ALA A 36 17.28 -15.59 20.69
N ALA A 37 16.40 -16.19 19.87
CA ALA A 37 15.15 -16.79 20.33
C ALA A 37 15.38 -17.93 21.34
N GLN A 38 16.38 -18.78 21.11
CA GLN A 38 16.73 -19.86 22.04
C GLN A 38 17.24 -19.30 23.38
N ALA A 39 18.08 -18.27 23.37
CA ALA A 39 18.57 -17.63 24.58
C ALA A 39 17.44 -16.96 25.36
N GLU A 40 16.57 -16.22 24.68
CA GLU A 40 15.41 -15.57 25.29
C GLU A 40 14.39 -16.57 25.85
N ALA A 41 14.20 -17.71 25.19
CA ALA A 41 13.35 -18.80 25.69
C ALA A 41 13.91 -19.42 26.98
N ARG A 42 15.25 -19.55 27.12
CA ARG A 42 15.86 -19.98 28.39
C ARG A 42 15.67 -18.94 29.48
N ALA A 43 15.82 -17.65 29.16
CA ALA A 43 15.57 -16.56 30.10
C ALA A 43 14.12 -16.55 30.60
N LEU A 44 13.16 -16.78 29.67
CA LEU A 44 11.74 -16.91 30.00
C LEU A 44 11.50 -18.11 30.94
N ALA A 45 12.03 -19.28 30.62
CA ALA A 45 11.87 -20.49 31.43
C ALA A 45 12.45 -20.36 32.84
N ALA A 46 13.53 -19.57 33.01
CA ALA A 46 14.15 -19.31 34.30
C ALA A 46 13.54 -18.11 35.04
N THR A 47 12.52 -17.45 34.47
CA THR A 47 11.85 -16.32 35.11
C THR A 47 10.92 -16.81 36.24
N PRO A 48 11.04 -16.29 37.49
CA PRO A 48 10.19 -16.68 38.58
C PRO A 48 8.70 -16.35 38.32
N ALA A 49 7.78 -17.21 38.86
CA ALA A 49 6.35 -17.08 38.64
C ALA A 49 5.75 -15.79 39.27
N ASP A 50 6.42 -15.20 40.23
CA ASP A 50 6.05 -13.93 40.87
C ASP A 50 6.36 -12.68 40.05
N LYS A 51 6.88 -12.85 38.80
CA LYS A 51 7.21 -11.75 37.87
C LYS A 51 6.39 -11.81 36.59
N PRO A 52 5.06 -11.72 36.62
CA PRO A 52 4.19 -11.90 35.47
C PRO A 52 4.45 -10.88 34.36
N ARG A 53 4.82 -9.63 34.71
CA ARG A 53 5.15 -8.59 33.73
C ARG A 53 6.42 -8.93 32.95
N THR A 54 7.48 -9.35 33.63
CA THR A 54 8.74 -9.76 32.97
C THR A 54 8.51 -10.98 32.10
N SER A 55 7.79 -11.99 32.62
CA SER A 55 7.44 -13.18 31.84
C SER A 55 6.64 -12.84 30.58
N SER A 56 5.69 -11.91 30.66
CA SER A 56 4.92 -11.45 29.50
C SER A 56 5.78 -10.74 28.45
N ILE A 57 6.72 -9.89 28.86
CA ILE A 57 7.66 -9.21 27.94
C ILE A 57 8.53 -10.24 27.23
N LEU A 58 9.14 -11.16 27.98
CA LEU A 58 10.00 -12.19 27.42
C LEU A 58 9.23 -13.14 26.48
N ALA A 59 7.98 -13.48 26.82
CA ALA A 59 7.14 -14.32 25.96
C ALA A 59 6.90 -13.67 24.58
N VAL A 60 6.56 -12.38 24.55
CA VAL A 60 6.40 -11.64 23.27
C VAL A 60 7.72 -11.59 22.52
N SER A 61 8.83 -11.33 23.23
CA SER A 61 10.18 -11.29 22.62
C SER A 61 10.55 -12.63 21.98
N VAL A 62 10.34 -13.75 22.67
CA VAL A 62 10.60 -15.11 22.16
C VAL A 62 9.83 -15.36 20.85
N VAL A 63 8.53 -15.05 20.82
CA VAL A 63 7.71 -15.26 19.62
C VAL A 63 8.19 -14.36 18.47
N ALA A 64 8.48 -13.10 18.73
CA ALA A 64 8.98 -12.16 17.73
C ALA A 64 10.35 -12.58 17.16
N LEU A 65 11.25 -13.11 17.99
CA LEU A 65 12.55 -13.57 17.53
C LEU A 65 12.44 -14.87 16.70
N TRP A 66 11.57 -15.83 17.09
CA TRP A 66 11.28 -17.00 16.26
C TRP A 66 10.65 -16.62 14.92
N TYR A 67 9.72 -15.66 14.92
CA TYR A 67 9.14 -15.12 13.69
C TYR A 67 10.21 -14.50 12.78
N LYS A 68 11.08 -13.63 13.31
CA LYS A 68 12.22 -13.04 12.56
C LYS A 68 13.18 -14.09 12.03
N ALA A 69 13.38 -15.18 12.76
CA ALA A 69 14.18 -16.32 12.31
C ALA A 69 13.50 -17.16 11.23
N ARG A 70 12.23 -16.92 10.91
CA ARG A 70 11.34 -17.77 10.09
C ARG A 70 11.19 -19.20 10.62
N ALA A 71 11.37 -19.37 11.89
CA ALA A 71 11.10 -20.61 12.61
C ALA A 71 9.62 -20.62 13.04
N PHE A 72 8.70 -20.69 12.05
CA PHE A 72 7.28 -20.47 12.25
C PHE A 72 6.63 -21.46 13.19
N ASP A 73 7.01 -22.74 13.14
CA ASP A 73 6.47 -23.75 14.05
C ASP A 73 6.85 -23.46 15.52
N GLN A 74 8.08 -22.96 15.74
CA GLN A 74 8.55 -22.55 17.06
C GLN A 74 7.85 -21.29 17.54
N ALA A 75 7.64 -20.31 16.65
CA ALA A 75 6.90 -19.08 16.96
C ALA A 75 5.44 -19.40 17.36
N GLU A 76 4.77 -20.23 16.59
CA GLU A 76 3.39 -20.68 16.85
C GLU A 76 3.29 -21.42 18.19
N ALA A 77 4.15 -22.42 18.41
CA ALA A 77 4.17 -23.18 19.65
C ALA A 77 4.49 -22.31 20.88
N ALA A 78 5.37 -21.33 20.76
CA ALA A 78 5.67 -20.38 21.82
C ALA A 78 4.50 -19.43 22.10
N ALA A 79 3.84 -18.92 21.05
CA ALA A 79 2.66 -18.06 21.18
C ALA A 79 1.51 -18.77 21.89
N PHE A 80 1.17 -20.00 21.50
CA PHE A 80 0.11 -20.77 22.16
C PHE A 80 0.41 -21.06 23.63
N ARG A 81 1.66 -21.42 23.96
CA ARG A 81 2.05 -21.62 25.35
C ARG A 81 1.88 -20.36 26.19
N ALA A 82 2.31 -19.22 25.64
CA ALA A 82 2.20 -17.94 26.33
C ALA A 82 0.72 -17.49 26.47
N LEU A 83 -0.11 -17.70 25.45
CA LEU A 83 -1.55 -17.37 25.49
C LEU A 83 -2.33 -18.26 26.47
N ALA A 84 -1.91 -19.52 26.67
CA ALA A 84 -2.51 -20.44 27.62
C ALA A 84 -2.11 -20.16 29.10
N ALA A 85 -1.02 -19.39 29.30
CA ALA A 85 -0.54 -19.09 30.66
C ALA A 85 -1.43 -18.01 31.31
N GLU A 86 -2.00 -18.29 32.47
CA GLU A 86 -2.92 -17.38 33.20
C GLU A 86 -2.27 -16.04 33.56
N GLN A 87 -0.98 -16.06 33.89
CA GLN A 87 -0.23 -14.88 34.30
C GLN A 87 0.14 -13.93 33.14
N THR A 88 -0.15 -14.28 31.87
CA THR A 88 0.16 -13.42 30.70
C THR A 88 -0.77 -12.21 30.72
N ASN A 89 -0.17 -11.01 30.73
CA ASN A 89 -0.89 -9.74 30.75
C ASN A 89 -1.69 -9.51 29.46
N GLU A 90 -2.81 -8.78 29.55
CA GLU A 90 -3.70 -8.57 28.40
C GLU A 90 -3.03 -7.87 27.22
N TRP A 91 -2.17 -6.89 27.48
CA TRP A 91 -1.40 -6.24 26.41
C TRP A 91 -0.48 -7.24 25.67
N ALA A 92 0.14 -8.18 26.39
CA ALA A 92 0.98 -9.21 25.77
C ALA A 92 0.14 -10.23 25.00
N ARG A 93 -1.06 -10.56 25.49
CA ARG A 93 -2.01 -11.41 24.76
C ARG A 93 -2.40 -10.80 23.41
N ALA A 94 -2.62 -9.48 23.37
CA ALA A 94 -2.92 -8.77 22.12
C ALA A 94 -1.74 -8.87 21.14
N GLN A 95 -0.52 -8.56 21.58
CA GLN A 95 0.68 -8.66 20.73
C GLN A 95 0.99 -10.09 20.27
N LEU A 96 0.77 -11.09 21.14
CA LEU A 96 0.96 -12.50 20.78
C LEU A 96 -0.02 -12.95 19.70
N ARG A 97 -1.29 -12.48 19.73
CA ARG A 97 -2.27 -12.76 18.67
C ARG A 97 -1.83 -12.14 17.35
N GLU A 98 -1.39 -10.88 17.36
CA GLU A 98 -0.86 -10.20 16.16
C GLU A 98 0.35 -10.93 15.55
N LEU A 99 1.30 -11.37 16.40
CA LEU A 99 2.46 -12.14 15.95
C LEU A 99 2.07 -13.51 15.39
N LEU A 100 1.05 -14.15 15.98
CA LEU A 100 0.54 -15.43 15.52
C LEU A 100 -0.10 -15.31 14.14
N GLU A 101 -0.95 -14.30 13.94
CA GLU A 101 -1.54 -13.98 12.65
C GLU A 101 -0.48 -13.67 11.59
N ALA A 102 0.53 -12.87 11.94
CA ALA A 102 1.66 -12.58 11.05
C ALA A 102 2.45 -13.85 10.68
N THR A 103 2.66 -14.75 11.67
CA THR A 103 3.35 -16.03 11.47
C THR A 103 2.59 -16.92 10.49
N TRP A 104 1.28 -17.06 10.63
CA TRP A 104 0.46 -17.86 9.72
C TRP A 104 0.43 -17.28 8.31
N ASN A 105 0.20 -15.97 8.20
CA ASN A 105 0.15 -15.29 6.91
C ASN A 105 1.47 -15.47 6.14
N GLU A 106 2.62 -15.29 6.81
CA GLU A 106 3.92 -15.42 6.14
C GLU A 106 4.23 -16.87 5.77
N ARG A 107 3.89 -17.84 6.65
CA ARG A 107 4.02 -19.27 6.36
C ARG A 107 3.19 -19.68 5.15
N ASP A 108 1.93 -19.24 5.10
CA ASP A 108 1.02 -19.57 3.99
C ASP A 108 1.50 -18.97 2.67
N MET A 109 2.05 -17.75 2.69
CA MET A 109 2.63 -17.12 1.51
C MET A 109 3.86 -17.89 1.01
N LEU A 110 4.74 -18.32 1.91
CA LEU A 110 5.89 -19.14 1.54
C LEU A 110 5.48 -20.49 0.96
N ALA A 111 4.46 -21.15 1.55
CA ALA A 111 3.93 -22.40 1.05
C ALA A 111 3.34 -22.28 -0.37
N GLN A 112 2.91 -21.08 -0.75
CA GLN A 112 2.42 -20.75 -2.09
C GLN A 112 3.54 -20.36 -3.07
N GLY A 113 4.82 -20.50 -2.69
CA GLY A 113 5.97 -20.12 -3.53
C GLY A 113 6.16 -18.61 -3.67
N LEU A 114 5.59 -17.85 -2.75
CA LEU A 114 5.74 -16.41 -2.72
C LEU A 114 6.95 -16.07 -1.85
N GLY A 115 7.99 -15.59 -2.48
CA GLY A 115 9.22 -15.18 -1.84
C GLY A 115 9.00 -14.19 -0.69
N ASP A 116 10.08 -13.77 -0.06
CA ASP A 116 10.06 -12.82 1.04
C ASP A 116 9.29 -11.56 0.66
N ILE A 117 8.13 -11.32 1.29
CA ILE A 117 7.47 -10.03 1.20
C ILE A 117 8.32 -9.05 2.01
N HIS A 118 9.18 -8.35 1.30
CA HIS A 118 10.09 -7.40 1.91
C HIS A 118 9.47 -6.02 2.04
N ASP A 119 8.47 -5.72 1.22
CA ASP A 119 7.87 -4.39 1.11
C ASP A 119 6.34 -4.44 1.11
N ARG A 120 5.76 -3.64 1.98
CA ARG A 120 4.32 -3.51 2.15
C ARG A 120 3.94 -2.04 2.13
N ILE A 121 2.88 -1.72 1.41
CA ILE A 121 2.21 -0.42 1.48
C ILE A 121 0.90 -0.61 2.24
N LEU A 122 0.83 -0.05 3.43
CA LEU A 122 -0.40 -0.03 4.23
C LEU A 122 -1.18 1.23 3.87
N VAL A 123 -2.44 1.05 3.50
CA VAL A 123 -3.37 2.13 3.17
C VAL A 123 -4.46 2.18 4.23
N SER A 124 -4.72 3.35 4.77
CA SER A 124 -5.76 3.58 5.77
C SER A 124 -6.73 4.67 5.32
N LEU A 125 -8.02 4.42 5.46
CA LEU A 125 -9.08 5.40 5.26
C LEU A 125 -9.69 5.72 6.61
N SER A 126 -9.90 7.00 6.92
CA SER A 126 -10.48 7.42 8.18
C SER A 126 -11.44 8.61 8.03
N GLY A 127 -12.41 8.70 8.93
CA GLY A 127 -13.42 9.76 8.95
C GLY A 127 -14.54 9.57 7.93
N GLY A 128 -15.52 10.48 7.94
CA GLY A 128 -16.70 10.41 7.07
C GLY A 128 -17.55 9.15 7.32
N GLN A 129 -17.76 8.35 6.27
CA GLN A 129 -18.53 7.10 6.33
C GLN A 129 -17.70 5.88 6.76
N VAL A 130 -16.39 6.08 7.01
CA VAL A 130 -15.50 5.01 7.40
C VAL A 130 -15.55 4.79 8.92
N GLY A 131 -15.94 3.60 9.33
CA GLY A 131 -15.98 3.17 10.73
C GLY A 131 -14.72 2.41 11.15
N TYR A 132 -14.75 1.92 12.40
CA TYR A 132 -13.69 1.07 12.91
C TYR A 132 -13.69 -0.28 12.20
N GLY A 133 -12.63 -0.54 11.43
CA GLY A 133 -12.48 -1.77 10.66
C GLY A 133 -13.47 -1.95 9.51
N SER A 134 -14.25 -0.94 9.15
CA SER A 134 -15.30 -1.04 8.12
C SER A 134 -15.36 0.19 7.22
N ALA A 135 -15.70 -0.03 5.95
CA ALA A 135 -15.97 1.02 4.97
C ALA A 135 -17.10 0.57 4.03
N PRO A 136 -17.83 1.50 3.38
CA PRO A 136 -18.72 1.13 2.30
C PRO A 136 -17.99 0.32 1.22
N LEU A 137 -18.59 -0.79 0.76
CA LEU A 137 -17.94 -1.71 -0.17
C LEU A 137 -17.40 -1.01 -1.43
N GLY A 138 -18.21 -0.12 -2.03
CA GLY A 138 -17.80 0.62 -3.21
C GLY A 138 -16.55 1.48 -2.97
N LEU A 139 -16.49 2.16 -1.83
CA LEU A 139 -15.33 2.96 -1.44
C LEU A 139 -14.08 2.10 -1.20
N ALA A 140 -14.25 0.97 -0.51
CA ALA A 140 -13.16 0.04 -0.25
C ALA A 140 -12.56 -0.51 -1.55
N VAL A 141 -13.40 -1.00 -2.47
CA VAL A 141 -12.97 -1.53 -3.77
C VAL A 141 -12.33 -0.45 -4.63
N GLN A 142 -12.91 0.76 -4.66
CA GLN A 142 -12.34 1.89 -5.41
C GLN A 142 -10.93 2.25 -4.92
N ALA A 143 -10.75 2.37 -3.60
CA ALA A 143 -9.45 2.71 -3.02
C ALA A 143 -8.40 1.61 -3.29
N GLN A 144 -8.79 0.33 -3.16
CA GLN A 144 -7.90 -0.80 -3.45
C GLN A 144 -7.47 -0.81 -4.92
N ASN A 145 -8.40 -0.65 -5.85
CA ASN A 145 -8.11 -0.63 -7.29
C ASN A 145 -7.20 0.53 -7.67
N ALA A 146 -7.52 1.75 -7.21
CA ALA A 146 -6.74 2.94 -7.55
C ALA A 146 -5.31 2.86 -6.97
N MET A 147 -5.14 2.41 -5.74
CA MET A 147 -3.82 2.25 -5.14
C MET A 147 -3.03 1.13 -5.82
N SER A 148 -3.66 0.01 -6.19
CA SER A 148 -3.02 -1.06 -6.95
C SER A 148 -2.59 -0.59 -8.34
N SER A 149 -3.43 0.19 -9.02
CA SER A 149 -3.10 0.80 -10.31
C SER A 149 -1.94 1.78 -10.19
N LEU A 150 -1.93 2.62 -9.15
CA LEU A 150 -0.85 3.57 -8.89
C LEU A 150 0.50 2.84 -8.70
N VAL A 151 0.53 1.83 -7.85
CA VAL A 151 1.74 1.00 -7.61
C VAL A 151 2.21 0.34 -8.90
N THR A 152 1.29 -0.24 -9.67
CA THR A 152 1.61 -0.89 -10.96
C THR A 152 2.17 0.11 -11.96
N ARG A 153 1.60 1.31 -12.07
CA ARG A 153 2.11 2.36 -12.97
C ARG A 153 3.51 2.85 -12.60
N VAL A 154 3.79 2.96 -11.31
CA VAL A 154 5.15 3.27 -10.84
C VAL A 154 6.13 2.15 -11.21
N ALA A 155 5.73 0.89 -11.10
CA ALA A 155 6.55 -0.24 -11.51
C ALA A 155 6.78 -0.26 -13.04
N GLU A 156 5.75 0.04 -13.86
CA GLU A 156 5.87 0.20 -15.31
C GLU A 156 6.87 1.31 -15.66
N TRP A 157 6.75 2.47 -15.04
CA TRP A 157 7.66 3.59 -15.25
C TRP A 157 9.11 3.24 -14.89
N LEU A 158 9.35 2.62 -13.72
CA LEU A 158 10.68 2.17 -13.31
C LEU A 158 11.27 1.11 -14.25
N GLY A 159 10.42 0.26 -14.81
CA GLY A 159 10.81 -0.74 -15.81
C GLY A 159 11.11 -0.16 -17.18
N GLY A 160 10.87 1.15 -17.38
CA GLY A 160 11.05 1.82 -18.67
C GLY A 160 9.99 1.45 -19.72
N PHE A 161 8.82 0.95 -19.27
CA PHE A 161 7.71 0.68 -20.18
C PHE A 161 7.04 1.99 -20.61
N PRO A 162 6.49 2.07 -21.82
CA PRO A 162 5.69 3.23 -22.23
C PRO A 162 4.40 3.29 -21.43
N LEU A 163 3.85 4.50 -21.24
CA LEU A 163 2.57 4.68 -20.56
C LEU A 163 1.49 3.85 -21.26
N ARG A 164 0.93 2.91 -20.55
CA ARG A 164 -0.11 2.01 -21.03
C ARG A 164 -1.43 2.78 -21.18
N ARG A 165 -1.99 2.76 -22.38
CA ARG A 165 -3.27 3.42 -22.67
C ARG A 165 -4.47 2.59 -22.23
N ARG A 166 -4.36 1.23 -22.26
CA ARG A 166 -5.41 0.27 -21.92
C ARG A 166 -4.85 -1.13 -21.66
N GLY A 167 -5.66 -2.00 -21.08
CA GLY A 167 -5.37 -3.42 -20.90
C GLY A 167 -4.52 -3.71 -19.65
N SER A 168 -4.19 -4.95 -19.46
CA SER A 168 -3.39 -5.43 -18.32
C SER A 168 -1.92 -5.00 -18.45
N PRO A 169 -1.17 -4.91 -17.35
CA PRO A 169 0.28 -4.75 -17.38
C PRO A 169 0.95 -5.82 -18.24
N SER A 170 2.17 -5.54 -18.69
CA SER A 170 2.89 -6.49 -19.55
C SER A 170 3.09 -7.83 -18.81
N PRO A 171 3.03 -8.98 -19.52
CA PRO A 171 3.32 -10.28 -18.91
C PRO A 171 4.71 -10.32 -18.26
N ASP A 172 5.69 -9.63 -18.81
CA ASP A 172 7.04 -9.54 -18.27
C ASP A 172 7.08 -8.85 -16.91
N LEU A 173 6.30 -7.76 -16.75
CA LEU A 173 6.17 -7.10 -15.45
C LEU A 173 5.44 -8.00 -14.45
N LEU A 174 4.33 -8.64 -14.86
CA LEU A 174 3.56 -9.53 -13.99
C LEU A 174 4.34 -10.78 -13.56
N ALA A 175 5.30 -11.21 -14.36
CA ALA A 175 6.18 -12.34 -14.01
C ALA A 175 7.16 -12.00 -12.88
N VAL A 176 7.56 -10.72 -12.74
CA VAL A 176 8.55 -10.29 -11.76
C VAL A 176 7.99 -9.45 -10.62
N PHE A 177 6.75 -8.98 -10.77
CA PHE A 177 6.10 -8.08 -9.83
C PHE A 177 4.64 -8.43 -9.63
N GLN A 178 4.27 -8.84 -8.44
CA GLN A 178 2.90 -9.20 -8.08
C GLN A 178 2.43 -8.36 -6.90
N LEU A 179 1.19 -7.88 -7.01
CA LEU A 179 0.49 -7.20 -5.93
C LEU A 179 -0.51 -8.15 -5.27
N ARG A 180 -0.57 -8.09 -3.96
CA ARG A 180 -1.52 -8.84 -3.13
C ARG A 180 -2.19 -7.90 -2.16
N ILE A 181 -3.47 -8.11 -1.93
CA ILE A 181 -4.22 -7.40 -0.89
C ILE A 181 -4.28 -8.31 0.32
N ALA A 182 -3.71 -7.85 1.42
CA ALA A 182 -3.78 -8.53 2.71
C ALA A 182 -4.84 -7.90 3.60
N THR A 183 -5.39 -8.69 4.52
CA THR A 183 -6.39 -8.23 5.49
C THR A 183 -5.78 -7.18 6.41
N ALA A 184 -6.56 -6.15 6.70
CA ALA A 184 -6.13 -5.03 7.52
C ALA A 184 -6.28 -5.30 9.02
N GLN A 185 -5.46 -4.59 9.79
CA GLN A 185 -5.50 -4.60 11.26
C GLN A 185 -6.70 -3.82 11.82
N PRO A 186 -7.13 -4.07 13.07
CA PRO A 186 -8.20 -3.32 13.72
C PRO A 186 -7.89 -1.81 13.80
N GLY A 187 -8.89 -0.98 13.54
CA GLY A 187 -8.77 0.49 13.56
C GLY A 187 -9.70 1.14 12.54
N SER A 188 -9.27 2.23 11.91
CA SER A 188 -9.83 2.76 10.66
C SER A 188 -9.81 1.66 9.58
N TYR A 189 -10.63 1.77 8.53
CA TYR A 189 -10.55 0.79 7.45
C TYR A 189 -9.14 0.81 6.85
N LYS A 190 -8.43 -0.32 6.96
CA LYS A 190 -7.06 -0.47 6.49
C LYS A 190 -6.97 -1.68 5.57
N PHE A 191 -6.16 -1.57 4.54
CA PHE A 191 -5.74 -2.70 3.72
C PHE A 191 -4.25 -2.59 3.43
N ALA A 192 -3.60 -3.70 3.20
CA ALA A 192 -2.20 -3.73 2.83
C ALA A 192 -2.06 -4.20 1.37
N ILE A 193 -1.15 -3.57 0.66
CA ILE A 193 -0.67 -4.02 -0.64
C ILE A 193 0.71 -4.61 -0.39
N ASP A 194 0.80 -5.91 -0.48
CA ASP A 194 2.06 -6.63 -0.42
C ASP A 194 2.68 -6.68 -1.80
N LEU A 195 3.92 -6.22 -1.88
CA LEU A 195 4.71 -6.23 -3.10
C LEU A 195 5.60 -7.48 -3.07
N ALA A 196 5.33 -8.42 -3.95
CA ALA A 196 6.12 -9.64 -4.09
C ALA A 196 6.94 -9.59 -5.38
N GLY A 197 8.23 -9.87 -5.27
CA GLY A 197 9.12 -10.07 -6.41
C GLY A 197 9.27 -11.55 -6.75
N ALA A 198 9.71 -11.86 -7.97
CA ALA A 198 10.12 -13.21 -8.32
C ALA A 198 11.35 -13.63 -7.50
N GLU A 199 11.44 -14.92 -7.15
CA GLU A 199 12.59 -15.46 -6.41
C GLU A 199 13.92 -15.30 -7.15
N GLN A 200 13.87 -15.19 -8.50
CA GLN A 200 15.03 -15.03 -9.37
C GLN A 200 14.79 -13.93 -10.42
N PRO A 201 14.71 -12.66 -10.02
CA PRO A 201 14.45 -11.56 -10.95
C PRO A 201 15.50 -11.43 -12.07
N GLU A 202 16.71 -11.91 -11.84
CA GLU A 202 17.82 -11.87 -12.79
C GLU A 202 17.59 -12.74 -14.03
N LEU A 203 16.81 -13.83 -13.90
CA LEU A 203 16.45 -14.70 -15.03
C LEU A 203 15.53 -14.02 -16.05
N PHE A 204 14.80 -13.01 -15.64
CA PHE A 204 13.85 -12.27 -16.47
C PHE A 204 14.40 -10.92 -16.95
N GLY A 205 15.67 -10.60 -16.64
CA GLY A 205 16.29 -9.33 -17.01
C GLY A 205 15.59 -8.10 -16.40
N SER A 206 14.82 -8.28 -15.32
CA SER A 206 14.04 -7.21 -14.73
C SER A 206 14.95 -6.15 -14.09
N ARG A 207 14.74 -4.89 -14.48
CA ARG A 207 15.35 -3.72 -13.85
C ARG A 207 14.57 -3.24 -12.63
N VAL A 208 13.37 -3.80 -12.40
CA VAL A 208 12.44 -3.37 -11.35
C VAL A 208 12.72 -4.17 -10.07
N LYS A 209 13.14 -3.49 -9.03
CA LYS A 209 13.25 -4.03 -7.68
C LYS A 209 12.00 -3.63 -6.87
N VAL A 210 11.47 -4.57 -6.13
CA VAL A 210 10.24 -4.37 -5.34
C VAL A 210 10.37 -3.20 -4.35
N GLY A 211 11.48 -3.13 -3.64
CA GLY A 211 11.77 -2.04 -2.70
C GLY A 211 11.81 -0.67 -3.37
N ASP A 212 12.41 -0.59 -4.57
CA ASP A 212 12.47 0.66 -5.32
C ASP A 212 11.06 1.14 -5.73
N VAL A 213 10.15 0.20 -6.05
CA VAL A 213 8.74 0.54 -6.35
C VAL A 213 8.06 1.14 -5.14
N ALA A 214 8.19 0.50 -3.97
CA ALA A 214 7.58 0.99 -2.74
C ALA A 214 8.11 2.38 -2.37
N ASP A 215 9.44 2.60 -2.44
CA ASP A 215 10.04 3.92 -2.22
C ASP A 215 9.51 4.96 -3.18
N LYS A 216 9.44 4.63 -4.46
CA LYS A 216 8.99 5.56 -5.49
C LYS A 216 7.51 5.90 -5.37
N VAL A 217 6.67 4.97 -4.95
CA VAL A 217 5.26 5.26 -4.62
C VAL A 217 5.17 6.27 -3.47
N MET A 218 5.93 6.07 -2.40
CA MET A 218 5.95 7.00 -1.27
C MET A 218 6.50 8.38 -1.64
N ASP A 219 7.58 8.41 -2.45
CA ASP A 219 8.15 9.66 -2.96
C ASP A 219 7.14 10.40 -3.83
N PHE A 220 6.44 9.69 -4.72
CA PHE A 220 5.39 10.28 -5.56
C PHE A 220 4.28 10.91 -4.71
N ILE A 221 3.70 10.15 -3.78
CA ILE A 221 2.59 10.66 -2.94
C ILE A 221 3.06 11.87 -2.12
N ALA A 222 4.26 11.81 -1.53
CA ALA A 222 4.82 12.92 -0.78
C ALA A 222 5.04 14.17 -1.65
N SER A 223 5.55 14.00 -2.88
CA SER A 223 5.75 15.11 -3.82
C SER A 223 4.43 15.67 -4.34
N ALA A 224 3.42 14.81 -4.57
CA ALA A 224 2.10 15.23 -5.04
C ALA A 224 1.32 16.07 -4.02
N VAL A 225 1.56 15.86 -2.72
CA VAL A 225 0.99 16.70 -1.65
C VAL A 225 1.86 17.91 -1.31
N GLY A 226 3.06 18.00 -1.89
CA GLY A 226 4.02 19.09 -1.75
C GLY A 226 3.94 20.16 -2.84
N PRO A 227 5.01 20.96 -3.03
CA PRO A 227 5.15 21.91 -4.13
C PRO A 227 5.19 21.23 -5.51
N VAL A 228 4.62 21.88 -6.53
CA VAL A 228 4.54 21.32 -7.91
C VAL A 228 5.95 21.10 -8.50
N GLU A 229 6.89 21.99 -8.20
CA GLU A 229 8.26 21.94 -8.70
C GLU A 229 9.03 20.68 -8.24
N ASP A 230 8.68 20.17 -7.06
CA ASP A 230 9.27 18.93 -6.54
C ASP A 230 8.76 17.71 -7.32
N LEU A 231 7.49 17.74 -7.70
CA LEU A 231 6.88 16.68 -8.50
C LEU A 231 7.46 16.61 -9.92
N GLU A 232 7.64 17.76 -10.58
CA GLU A 232 8.26 17.83 -11.92
C GLU A 232 9.70 17.32 -11.90
N ARG A 233 10.46 17.67 -10.85
CA ARG A 233 11.83 17.19 -10.68
C ARG A 233 11.87 15.69 -10.43
N TRP A 234 10.92 15.17 -9.66
CA TRP A 234 10.85 13.75 -9.32
C TRP A 234 10.45 12.90 -10.52
N MET A 235 9.49 13.34 -11.34
CA MET A 235 8.99 12.64 -12.54
C MET A 235 8.95 13.60 -13.73
N PRO A 236 10.01 13.63 -14.54
CA PRO A 236 10.05 14.47 -15.75
C PRO A 236 9.04 14.08 -16.83
N ASP A 237 8.60 12.80 -16.88
CA ASP A 237 7.61 12.32 -17.84
C ASP A 237 6.22 12.85 -17.50
N ALA A 238 5.73 13.84 -18.26
CA ALA A 238 4.47 14.52 -18.03
C ALA A 238 3.25 13.59 -18.19
N ASP A 239 3.30 12.62 -19.10
CA ASP A 239 2.20 11.69 -19.34
C ASP A 239 2.03 10.74 -18.13
N TYR A 240 3.14 10.17 -17.65
CA TYR A 240 3.13 9.34 -16.43
C TYR A 240 2.74 10.16 -15.20
N ARG A 241 3.28 11.37 -15.05
CA ARG A 241 2.99 12.27 -13.93
C ARG A 241 1.50 12.59 -13.87
N THR A 242 0.90 12.95 -15.02
CA THR A 242 -0.53 13.23 -15.13
C THR A 242 -1.37 11.99 -14.77
N ALA A 243 -1.05 10.82 -15.31
CA ALA A 243 -1.77 9.58 -15.02
C ALA A 243 -1.74 9.21 -13.53
N LEU A 244 -0.58 9.34 -12.89
CA LEU A 244 -0.42 9.06 -11.46
C LEU A 244 -1.15 10.08 -10.58
N LEU A 245 -1.13 11.38 -10.94
CA LEU A 245 -1.89 12.43 -10.26
C LEU A 245 -3.39 12.17 -10.33
N GLN A 246 -3.89 11.73 -11.48
CA GLN A 246 -5.31 11.39 -11.65
C GLN A 246 -5.73 10.21 -10.77
N LEU A 247 -4.92 9.15 -10.71
CA LEU A 247 -5.16 8.01 -9.82
C LEU A 247 -5.20 8.43 -8.35
N LEU A 248 -4.23 9.25 -7.91
CA LEU A 248 -4.19 9.74 -6.54
C LEU A 248 -5.34 10.69 -6.23
N HIS A 249 -5.68 11.60 -7.15
CA HIS A 249 -6.81 12.54 -6.99
C HIS A 249 -8.14 11.80 -6.85
N GLY A 250 -8.36 10.76 -7.67
CA GLY A 250 -9.58 9.94 -7.59
C GLY A 250 -9.70 9.14 -6.28
N THR A 251 -8.58 8.94 -5.58
CA THR A 251 -8.54 8.22 -4.29
C THR A 251 -8.44 9.18 -3.10
N ALA A 252 -8.08 10.44 -3.33
CA ALA A 252 -7.91 11.43 -2.26
C ALA A 252 -9.26 11.78 -1.60
N PRO A 253 -9.27 12.07 -0.28
CA PRO A 253 -10.49 12.28 0.48
C PRO A 253 -11.25 13.52 0.05
N ASN A 254 -12.58 13.39 0.00
CA ASN A 254 -13.50 14.47 -0.34
C ASN A 254 -14.20 15.10 0.89
N GLY A 255 -13.93 14.58 2.07
CA GLY A 255 -14.53 15.01 3.33
C GLY A 255 -15.91 14.41 3.62
N LYS A 256 -16.64 13.86 2.63
CA LYS A 256 -17.94 13.19 2.83
C LYS A 256 -17.80 11.68 2.97
N ASN A 257 -17.14 11.05 2.00
CA ASN A 257 -16.95 9.61 2.01
C ASN A 257 -15.93 9.22 3.08
N PHE A 258 -14.82 9.93 3.14
CA PHE A 258 -13.83 9.83 4.19
C PHE A 258 -13.02 11.14 4.29
N GLY A 259 -12.35 11.34 5.42
CA GLY A 259 -11.66 12.59 5.75
C GLY A 259 -10.17 12.57 5.47
N GLU A 260 -9.55 11.38 5.54
CA GLU A 260 -8.10 11.23 5.42
C GLU A 260 -7.72 9.89 4.80
N LEU A 261 -6.73 9.91 3.91
CA LEU A 261 -6.05 8.76 3.35
C LEU A 261 -4.62 8.73 3.91
N GLY A 262 -4.31 7.72 4.70
CA GLY A 262 -2.95 7.46 5.15
C GLY A 262 -2.30 6.39 4.29
N VAL A 263 -1.09 6.64 3.80
CA VAL A 263 -0.28 5.66 3.08
C VAL A 263 1.03 5.50 3.84
N CYS A 264 1.33 4.28 4.25
CA CYS A 264 2.50 3.98 5.05
C CYS A 264 3.30 2.85 4.41
N ARG A 265 4.58 3.09 4.14
CA ARG A 265 5.49 2.01 3.79
C ARG A 265 5.94 1.28 5.05
N GLN A 266 5.82 -0.02 5.03
CA GLN A 266 6.35 -0.91 6.05
C GLN A 266 7.31 -1.88 5.38
N GLY A 267 8.49 -2.01 5.95
CA GLY A 267 9.49 -3.00 5.56
C GLY A 267 10.11 -3.59 6.82
N ARG A 268 10.71 -4.76 6.71
CA ARG A 268 11.21 -5.54 7.85
C ARG A 268 12.25 -4.81 8.69
N ASP A 269 13.01 -3.90 8.06
CA ASP A 269 14.15 -3.21 8.66
C ASP A 269 14.16 -1.70 8.38
N LEU A 270 13.00 -1.15 7.98
CA LEU A 270 12.84 0.26 7.63
C LEU A 270 11.95 0.94 8.68
N GLU A 271 12.32 2.17 9.03
CA GLU A 271 11.39 3.02 9.77
C GLU A 271 10.12 3.24 8.93
N PRO A 272 8.93 3.08 9.53
CA PRO A 272 7.68 3.31 8.82
C PRO A 272 7.63 4.75 8.30
N ARG A 273 7.46 4.90 6.98
CA ARG A 273 7.26 6.20 6.35
C ARG A 273 5.78 6.40 6.08
N LEU A 274 5.16 7.35 6.76
CA LEU A 274 3.73 7.69 6.62
C LEU A 274 3.58 8.99 5.83
N VAL A 275 2.68 8.98 4.85
CA VAL A 275 2.18 10.19 4.16
C VAL A 275 0.68 10.27 4.36
N LEU A 276 0.20 11.44 4.77
CA LEU A 276 -1.22 11.73 4.92
C LEU A 276 -1.70 12.61 3.77
N VAL A 277 -2.82 12.22 3.19
CA VAL A 277 -3.52 12.96 2.15
C VAL A 277 -4.88 13.35 2.72
N ASP A 278 -5.11 14.63 2.83
CA ASP A 278 -6.35 15.24 3.30
C ASP A 278 -7.07 15.99 2.17
N ARG A 279 -8.15 16.70 2.50
CA ARG A 279 -8.90 17.51 1.54
C ARG A 279 -8.04 18.61 0.89
N GLU A 280 -7.17 19.26 1.65
CA GLU A 280 -6.30 20.31 1.10
C GLU A 280 -5.27 19.73 0.13
N ALA A 281 -4.72 18.56 0.45
CA ALA A 281 -3.87 17.82 -0.45
C ALA A 281 -4.59 17.45 -1.75
N ARG A 282 -5.85 16.99 -1.68
CA ARG A 282 -6.69 16.75 -2.87
C ARG A 282 -6.83 17.98 -3.75
N GLU A 283 -7.09 19.15 -3.15
CA GLU A 283 -7.20 20.41 -3.89
C GLU A 283 -5.87 20.82 -4.54
N ARG A 284 -4.72 20.57 -3.86
CA ARG A 284 -3.38 20.79 -4.43
C ARG A 284 -3.14 19.86 -5.62
N ILE A 285 -3.40 18.55 -5.48
CA ILE A 285 -3.27 17.57 -6.56
C ILE A 285 -4.13 17.98 -7.77
N GLY A 286 -5.38 18.40 -7.55
CA GLY A 286 -6.26 18.89 -8.61
C GLY A 286 -5.72 20.15 -9.31
N ARG A 287 -5.01 21.02 -8.60
CA ARG A 287 -4.32 22.18 -9.21
C ARG A 287 -3.12 21.74 -10.05
N SER A 288 -2.34 20.77 -9.56
CA SER A 288 -1.21 20.22 -10.31
C SER A 288 -1.65 19.55 -11.61
N ILE A 289 -2.75 18.77 -11.59
CA ILE A 289 -3.33 18.21 -12.82
C ILE A 289 -3.69 19.30 -13.82
N ARG A 290 -4.32 20.39 -13.37
CA ARG A 290 -4.67 21.51 -14.24
C ARG A 290 -3.45 22.25 -14.80
N HIS A 291 -2.41 22.40 -14.01
CA HIS A 291 -1.14 23.00 -14.43
C HIS A 291 -0.47 22.17 -15.51
N GLU A 292 -0.37 20.85 -15.32
CA GLU A 292 0.21 19.94 -16.31
C GLU A 292 -0.48 20.00 -17.68
N GLN A 293 -1.77 20.21 -17.69
CA GLN A 293 -2.56 20.13 -18.91
C GLN A 293 -2.69 21.47 -19.63
N ILE A 294 -1.97 22.51 -19.14
CA ILE A 294 -2.01 23.88 -19.72
C ILE A 294 -3.47 24.28 -20.00
N ILE A 295 -4.33 24.16 -18.98
CA ILE A 295 -5.72 24.58 -19.11
C ILE A 295 -5.82 26.05 -18.70
N ASP A 296 -5.16 26.89 -19.44
CA ASP A 296 -5.60 28.27 -19.63
C ASP A 296 -6.69 28.24 -20.70
N THR A 297 -7.90 28.28 -20.32
CA THR A 297 -9.08 28.76 -21.01
C THR A 297 -10.30 27.84 -20.87
N LEU A 298 -11.32 28.36 -20.19
CA LEU A 298 -12.76 28.08 -20.34
C LEU A 298 -13.06 26.64 -20.83
N GLY A 299 -12.85 25.68 -19.96
CA GLY A 299 -13.25 24.31 -20.19
C GLY A 299 -14.74 24.13 -19.88
N GLY A 300 -15.40 23.26 -20.60
CA GLY A 300 -16.72 22.77 -20.21
C GLY A 300 -16.62 21.88 -18.97
N GLU A 301 -17.64 21.94 -18.10
CA GLU A 301 -17.87 20.97 -17.04
C GLU A 301 -19.17 20.25 -17.33
N VAL A 302 -19.19 18.92 -17.21
CA VAL A 302 -20.39 18.09 -17.34
C VAL A 302 -20.47 17.19 -16.11
N ARG A 303 -21.63 17.18 -15.47
CA ARG A 303 -21.93 16.34 -14.32
C ARG A 303 -23.01 15.32 -14.70
N GLY A 304 -22.90 14.10 -14.22
CA GLY A 304 -23.89 13.07 -14.46
C GLY A 304 -23.34 11.67 -14.24
N VAL A 305 -24.09 10.66 -14.64
CA VAL A 305 -23.70 9.27 -14.51
C VAL A 305 -22.88 8.83 -15.72
N LEU A 306 -21.70 8.28 -15.51
CA LEU A 306 -20.90 7.67 -16.56
C LEU A 306 -21.59 6.37 -17.04
N ARG A 307 -22.19 6.38 -18.22
CA ARG A 307 -22.99 5.27 -18.74
C ARG A 307 -22.26 4.40 -19.76
N ALA A 308 -21.32 4.96 -20.50
CA ALA A 308 -20.58 4.20 -21.49
C ALA A 308 -19.11 4.66 -21.55
N LEU A 309 -18.26 3.69 -21.80
CA LEU A 309 -16.83 3.86 -21.99
C LEU A 309 -16.41 3.09 -23.24
N ASN A 310 -15.76 3.74 -24.19
CA ASN A 310 -15.20 3.11 -25.36
C ASN A 310 -13.69 3.29 -25.36
N LEU A 311 -12.99 2.23 -24.96
CA LEU A 311 -11.53 2.22 -24.84
C LEU A 311 -10.84 2.34 -26.20
N ASP A 312 -11.46 1.82 -27.26
CA ASP A 312 -10.87 1.84 -28.62
C ASP A 312 -10.91 3.23 -29.24
N GLN A 313 -12.00 3.95 -29.02
CA GLN A 313 -12.19 5.30 -29.56
C GLN A 313 -11.73 6.40 -28.59
N GLY A 314 -11.35 6.05 -27.39
CA GLY A 314 -10.96 7.03 -26.38
C GLY A 314 -12.13 7.92 -25.96
N SER A 315 -13.35 7.38 -25.86
CA SER A 315 -14.54 8.19 -25.57
C SER A 315 -15.33 7.67 -24.37
N LEU A 316 -16.02 8.59 -23.70
CA LEU A 316 -16.94 8.30 -22.59
C LEU A 316 -18.24 9.05 -22.80
N THR A 317 -19.32 8.53 -22.20
CA THR A 317 -20.65 9.14 -22.30
C THR A 317 -21.20 9.39 -20.91
N ILE A 318 -21.50 10.65 -20.63
CA ILE A 318 -22.13 11.11 -19.38
C ILE A 318 -23.61 11.34 -19.64
N VAL A 319 -24.44 10.86 -18.74
CA VAL A 319 -25.90 11.12 -18.75
C VAL A 319 -26.24 11.97 -17.53
N ASP A 320 -26.75 13.17 -17.76
CA ASP A 320 -27.18 14.07 -16.69
C ASP A 320 -28.52 13.66 -16.06
N ASP A 321 -28.98 14.41 -15.07
CA ASP A 321 -30.24 14.13 -14.35
C ASP A 321 -31.50 14.32 -15.23
N GLU A 322 -31.37 15.05 -16.32
CA GLU A 322 -32.45 15.26 -17.30
C GLU A 322 -32.48 14.14 -18.37
N GLY A 323 -31.56 13.19 -18.29
CA GLY A 323 -31.40 12.08 -19.24
C GLY A 323 -30.70 12.46 -20.53
N LYS A 324 -30.09 13.63 -20.62
CA LYS A 324 -29.33 14.07 -21.78
C LYS A 324 -27.95 13.45 -21.78
N SER A 325 -27.59 12.82 -22.90
CA SER A 325 -26.29 12.18 -23.10
C SER A 325 -25.28 13.17 -23.68
N THR A 326 -24.15 13.32 -23.00
CA THR A 326 -23.02 14.14 -23.47
C THR A 326 -21.82 13.24 -23.77
N PRO A 327 -21.43 13.08 -25.05
CA PRO A 327 -20.23 12.38 -25.42
C PRO A 327 -19.00 13.23 -25.14
N CYS A 328 -18.02 12.66 -24.45
CA CYS A 328 -16.74 13.30 -24.16
C CYS A 328 -15.61 12.46 -24.76
N GLN A 329 -14.52 13.10 -25.16
CA GLN A 329 -13.29 12.43 -25.54
C GLN A 329 -12.37 12.39 -24.33
N ALA A 330 -11.67 11.30 -24.08
CA ALA A 330 -10.73 11.20 -22.97
C ALA A 330 -9.27 11.25 -23.46
N ALA A 331 -8.41 11.79 -22.60
CA ALA A 331 -6.97 11.75 -22.85
C ALA A 331 -6.44 10.31 -22.81
N PRO A 332 -5.41 9.97 -23.60
CA PRO A 332 -4.76 8.67 -23.53
C PRO A 332 -4.29 8.35 -22.10
N GLY A 333 -4.53 7.12 -21.66
CA GLY A 333 -4.11 6.67 -20.33
C GLY A 333 -5.09 6.89 -19.18
N MET A 334 -6.18 7.67 -19.41
CA MET A 334 -7.22 7.92 -18.40
C MET A 334 -8.27 6.82 -18.29
N LEU A 335 -8.56 6.12 -19.39
CA LEU A 335 -9.84 5.43 -19.53
C LEU A 335 -9.95 4.14 -18.73
N ASP A 336 -8.93 3.34 -18.72
CA ASP A 336 -8.99 1.99 -18.17
C ASP A 336 -8.87 2.02 -16.63
N ASP A 337 -7.78 2.54 -16.14
CA ASP A 337 -7.47 2.49 -14.71
C ASP A 337 -8.12 3.63 -13.90
N VAL A 338 -8.33 4.79 -14.53
CA VAL A 338 -8.84 5.99 -13.84
C VAL A 338 -10.35 6.09 -13.97
N VAL A 339 -10.88 6.01 -15.18
CA VAL A 339 -12.30 6.24 -15.48
C VAL A 339 -13.11 4.94 -15.45
N GLY A 340 -12.51 3.82 -15.86
CA GLY A 340 -13.18 2.52 -15.92
C GLY A 340 -13.87 2.11 -14.60
N PRO A 341 -13.25 2.27 -13.43
CA PRO A 341 -13.87 1.95 -12.15
C PRO A 341 -15.14 2.77 -11.82
N TRP A 342 -15.37 3.89 -12.51
CA TRP A 342 -16.51 4.78 -12.24
C TRP A 342 -17.69 4.58 -13.20
N VAL A 343 -17.69 3.56 -14.02
CA VAL A 343 -18.85 3.22 -14.85
C VAL A 343 -20.06 2.96 -13.93
N ASN A 344 -21.19 3.57 -14.29
CA ASN A 344 -22.44 3.64 -13.51
C ASN A 344 -22.37 4.43 -12.20
N THR A 345 -21.31 5.19 -11.96
CA THR A 345 -21.26 6.16 -10.86
C THR A 345 -21.45 7.60 -11.37
N ARG A 346 -21.82 8.49 -10.46
CA ARG A 346 -21.89 9.92 -10.74
C ARG A 346 -20.49 10.49 -10.80
N VAL A 347 -20.17 11.24 -11.86
CA VAL A 347 -18.86 11.84 -12.09
C VAL A 347 -18.99 13.29 -12.53
N VAL A 348 -17.95 14.05 -12.27
CA VAL A 348 -17.70 15.36 -12.85
C VAL A 348 -16.61 15.20 -13.91
N VAL A 349 -16.90 15.65 -15.13
CA VAL A 349 -15.95 15.67 -16.24
C VAL A 349 -15.63 17.13 -16.53
N ARG A 350 -14.36 17.48 -16.41
CA ARG A 350 -13.83 18.78 -16.80
C ARG A 350 -12.94 18.65 -18.02
N GLY A 351 -13.05 19.58 -18.95
CA GLY A 351 -12.26 19.47 -20.16
C GLY A 351 -12.34 20.69 -21.08
N LYS A 352 -11.69 20.59 -22.23
CA LYS A 352 -11.70 21.61 -23.28
C LYS A 352 -12.79 21.29 -24.31
N LEU A 353 -13.51 22.32 -24.75
CA LEU A 353 -14.36 22.20 -25.93
C LEU A 353 -13.52 22.34 -27.19
N VAL A 354 -13.34 21.22 -27.90
CA VAL A 354 -12.64 21.19 -29.20
C VAL A 354 -13.64 20.79 -30.28
N ALA A 355 -13.88 21.66 -31.24
CA ALA A 355 -14.84 21.43 -32.29
C ALA A 355 -16.25 21.00 -31.81
N GLY A 356 -16.70 21.56 -30.68
CA GLY A 356 -17.99 21.26 -30.07
C GLY A 356 -18.06 19.95 -29.26
N LYS A 357 -16.93 19.24 -29.11
CA LYS A 357 -16.81 18.06 -28.24
C LYS A 357 -16.00 18.38 -26.99
N LEU A 358 -16.43 17.90 -25.86
CA LEU A 358 -15.69 18.01 -24.61
C LEU A 358 -14.55 16.99 -24.61
N VAL A 359 -13.32 17.47 -24.65
CA VAL A 359 -12.14 16.64 -24.43
C VAL A 359 -11.85 16.64 -22.93
N ALA A 360 -12.19 15.53 -22.28
CA ALA A 360 -12.02 15.34 -20.87
C ALA A 360 -10.55 15.42 -20.48
N VAL A 361 -10.30 16.22 -19.49
CA VAL A 361 -8.98 16.51 -18.95
C VAL A 361 -8.89 15.94 -17.52
N ASP A 362 -9.97 16.10 -16.78
CA ASP A 362 -10.13 15.59 -15.43
C ASP A 362 -11.49 14.90 -15.34
N VAL A 363 -11.51 13.71 -14.73
CA VAL A 363 -12.72 12.97 -14.42
C VAL A 363 -12.59 12.51 -12.98
N HIS A 364 -13.56 12.80 -12.16
CA HIS A 364 -13.59 12.35 -10.76
C HIS A 364 -15.02 12.07 -10.30
N PRO A 365 -15.23 11.25 -9.26
CA PRO A 365 -16.55 11.05 -8.68
C PRO A 365 -17.20 12.38 -8.29
N ASP A 366 -18.51 12.51 -8.60
CA ASP A 366 -19.31 13.64 -8.16
C ASP A 366 -19.75 13.40 -6.71
N ASP A 367 -19.06 14.06 -5.82
CA ASP A 367 -19.29 13.91 -4.37
C ASP A 367 -20.48 14.77 -3.88
N GLY A 368 -21.21 15.41 -4.82
CA GLY A 368 -22.37 16.26 -4.57
C GLY A 368 -22.05 17.38 -3.59
N GLU A 369 -21.58 18.52 -4.07
CA GLU A 369 -21.53 19.77 -3.29
C GLU A 369 -22.92 20.29 -2.96
#